data_d6729e8cbbe7bc5e139daa77527556f4
#
_entry.id   d6729e8cbbe7bc5e139daa77527556f4
#
_cell.length_a   1.000
_cell.length_b   1.000
_cell.length_c   1.000
_cell.angle_alpha   90.00
_cell.angle_beta   90.00
_cell.angle_gamma   90.00
#
_symmetry.space_group_name_H-M   'P 1'
#
loop_
_entity.id
_entity.type
_entity.pdbx_description
1 polymer ?
#
loop_
_entity_poly.entity_id
_entity_poly.type
_entity_poly.pdbx_seq_one_letter_code
_entity_poly.pdbx_strand_id
1 'polypeptide(L)'
;MKKILIVDDSPAEVKLMQAVLDKAGYSSVAVHDPTRIEQMIDMERPSLILLDVVMPLRNGFQACRELKGSTDYCRIPVVIVSSKNMDSDRFWAKQQGADGYVSKPFTSQELLGEVEKLVR
;
A
#
# COMPACT_ATOMS: atom_id res chain seq x y z
N MET A 1 13.61 6.02 -11.67
CA MET A 1 12.48 5.05 -11.57
C MET A 1 11.86 5.15 -10.18
N LYS A 2 10.54 5.23 -10.12
CA LYS A 2 9.85 5.30 -8.84
C LYS A 2 9.74 3.91 -8.22
N LYS A 3 9.91 3.84 -6.91
CA LYS A 3 9.88 2.59 -6.16
C LYS A 3 8.61 2.52 -5.32
N ILE A 4 7.90 1.41 -5.42
CA ILE A 4 6.66 1.17 -4.70
C ILE A 4 6.92 0.08 -3.64
N LEU A 5 6.52 0.35 -2.40
CA LEU A 5 6.56 -0.66 -1.35
C LEU A 5 5.22 -1.36 -1.28
N ILE A 6 5.23 -2.69 -1.37
CA ILE A 6 4.03 -3.51 -1.27
C ILE A 6 4.05 -4.21 0.09
N VAL A 7 3.01 -3.98 0.89
CA VAL A 7 2.85 -4.59 2.21
C VAL A 7 1.66 -5.53 2.15
N ASP A 8 1.92 -6.82 2.10
CA ASP A 8 0.88 -7.84 1.98
C ASP A 8 1.49 -9.18 2.42
N ASP A 9 0.82 -9.91 3.28
CA ASP A 9 1.32 -11.18 3.78
C ASP A 9 1.08 -12.34 2.81
N SER A 10 0.38 -12.12 1.71
CA SER A 10 0.12 -13.13 0.68
C SER A 10 1.14 -13.03 -0.46
N PRO A 11 2.04 -14.03 -0.63
CA PRO A 11 2.99 -14.00 -1.75
C PRO A 11 2.32 -13.94 -3.13
N ALA A 12 1.17 -14.60 -3.29
CA ALA A 12 0.45 -14.59 -4.57
C ALA A 12 -0.06 -13.19 -4.92
N GLU A 13 -0.61 -12.48 -3.94
CA GLU A 13 -1.10 -11.11 -4.13
C GLU A 13 0.05 -10.16 -4.43
N VAL A 14 1.17 -10.33 -3.75
CA VAL A 14 2.37 -9.53 -4.01
C VAL A 14 2.84 -9.72 -5.45
N LYS A 15 2.93 -10.96 -5.92
CA LYS A 15 3.36 -11.24 -7.30
C LYS A 15 2.45 -10.61 -8.33
N LEU A 16 1.14 -10.63 -8.07
CA LEU A 16 0.16 -10.03 -8.97
C LEU A 16 0.40 -8.51 -9.07
N MET A 17 0.55 -7.84 -7.94
CA MET A 17 0.81 -6.40 -7.93
C MET A 17 2.16 -6.06 -8.56
N GLN A 18 3.19 -6.85 -8.28
CA GLN A 18 4.52 -6.62 -8.87
C GLN A 18 4.49 -6.73 -10.38
N ALA A 19 3.76 -7.70 -10.92
CA ALA A 19 3.64 -7.88 -12.38
C ALA A 19 3.00 -6.65 -13.02
N VAL A 20 1.94 -6.11 -12.42
CA VAL A 20 1.27 -4.90 -12.91
C VAL A 20 2.21 -3.70 -12.89
N LEU A 21 2.93 -3.52 -11.77
CA LEU A 21 3.84 -2.38 -11.60
C LEU A 21 5.04 -2.47 -12.54
N ASP A 22 5.64 -3.65 -12.68
CA ASP A 22 6.78 -3.86 -13.57
C ASP A 22 6.43 -3.48 -15.01
N LYS A 23 5.27 -3.90 -15.47
CA LYS A 23 4.83 -3.64 -16.83
C LYS A 23 4.66 -2.15 -17.09
N ALA A 24 4.34 -1.39 -16.05
CA ALA A 24 4.17 0.06 -16.13
C ALA A 24 5.46 0.84 -15.88
N GLY A 25 6.58 0.17 -15.64
CA GLY A 25 7.88 0.81 -15.45
C GLY A 25 8.22 1.20 -14.03
N TYR A 26 7.46 0.76 -13.04
CA TYR A 26 7.78 1.00 -11.63
C TYR A 26 8.62 -0.15 -11.09
N SER A 27 9.58 0.17 -10.21
CA SER A 27 10.22 -0.87 -9.42
C SER A 27 9.42 -1.09 -8.14
N SER A 28 9.46 -2.29 -7.59
CA SER A 28 8.75 -2.58 -6.36
C SER A 28 9.56 -3.45 -5.44
N VAL A 29 9.33 -3.30 -4.14
CA VAL A 29 9.85 -4.17 -3.10
C VAL A 29 8.67 -4.60 -2.24
N ALA A 30 8.75 -5.77 -1.65
CA ALA A 30 7.66 -6.32 -0.85
C ALA A 30 8.11 -6.59 0.58
N VAL A 31 7.20 -6.38 1.51
CA VAL A 31 7.36 -6.81 2.89
C VAL A 31 6.12 -7.61 3.28
N HIS A 32 6.34 -8.81 3.79
CA HIS A 32 5.26 -9.74 4.16
C HIS A 32 4.91 -9.65 5.65
N ASP A 33 5.78 -9.06 6.44
CA ASP A 33 5.61 -8.87 7.88
C ASP A 33 5.31 -7.40 8.17
N PRO A 34 4.07 -7.07 8.57
CA PRO A 34 3.69 -5.67 8.77
C PRO A 34 4.43 -4.98 9.92
N THR A 35 5.07 -5.73 10.80
CA THR A 35 5.88 -5.13 11.88
C THR A 35 7.19 -4.56 11.37
N ARG A 36 7.57 -4.84 10.12
CA ARG A 36 8.81 -4.38 9.50
C ARG A 36 8.63 -3.25 8.50
N ILE A 37 7.45 -2.64 8.45
CA ILE A 37 7.14 -1.61 7.45
C ILE A 37 8.12 -0.43 7.56
N GLU A 38 8.28 0.13 8.73
CA GLU A 38 9.14 1.31 8.95
C GLU A 38 10.60 1.01 8.59
N GLN A 39 11.08 -0.17 8.94
CA GLN A 39 12.43 -0.60 8.59
C GLN A 39 12.60 -0.63 7.07
N MET A 40 11.62 -1.15 6.35
CA MET A 40 11.67 -1.21 4.89
C MET A 40 11.59 0.17 4.26
N ILE A 41 10.79 1.06 4.82
CA ILE A 41 10.74 2.45 4.34
C ILE A 41 12.11 3.12 4.49
N ASP A 42 12.75 2.94 5.62
CA ASP A 42 14.06 3.53 5.88
C ASP A 42 15.13 3.00 4.90
N MET A 43 15.05 1.72 4.56
CA MET A 43 16.00 1.08 3.65
C MET A 43 15.73 1.43 2.19
N GLU A 44 14.49 1.43 1.78
CA GLU A 44 14.11 1.48 0.36
C GLU A 44 13.65 2.86 -0.11
N ARG A 45 13.23 3.71 0.79
CA ARG A 45 12.72 5.06 0.54
C ARG A 45 11.70 5.09 -0.60
N PRO A 46 10.56 4.39 -0.43
CA PRO A 46 9.56 4.28 -1.49
C PRO A 46 8.85 5.61 -1.75
N SER A 47 8.32 5.74 -2.94
CA SER A 47 7.52 6.90 -3.35
C SER A 47 6.04 6.71 -3.09
N LEU A 48 5.63 5.48 -2.75
CA LEU A 48 4.24 5.14 -2.47
C LEU A 48 4.20 3.77 -1.79
N ILE A 49 3.21 3.56 -0.94
CA ILE A 49 2.99 2.29 -0.25
C ILE A 49 1.64 1.72 -0.65
N LEU A 50 1.63 0.47 -1.12
CA LEU A 50 0.42 -0.32 -1.31
C LEU A 50 0.28 -1.21 -0.08
N LEU A 51 -0.84 -1.12 0.63
CA LEU A 51 -0.97 -1.68 1.98
C LEU A 51 -2.25 -2.50 2.10
N ASP A 52 -2.09 -3.80 2.35
CA ASP A 52 -3.21 -4.69 2.63
C ASP A 52 -3.76 -4.42 4.04
N VAL A 53 -5.02 -4.76 4.27
CA VAL A 53 -5.67 -4.56 5.57
C VAL A 53 -5.54 -5.79 6.46
N VAL A 54 -5.88 -6.96 5.94
CA VAL A 54 -5.99 -8.17 6.75
C VAL A 54 -4.63 -8.85 6.83
N MET A 55 -3.90 -8.57 7.90
CA MET A 55 -2.59 -9.15 8.17
C MET A 55 -2.48 -9.47 9.65
N PRO A 56 -1.71 -10.52 10.02
CA PRO A 56 -1.50 -10.82 11.43
C PRO A 56 -0.64 -9.75 12.10
N LEU A 57 -0.76 -9.60 13.41
CA LEU A 57 0.05 -8.75 14.28
C LEU A 57 -0.22 -7.26 14.15
N ARG A 58 -0.45 -6.75 12.95
CA ARG A 58 -0.67 -5.33 12.69
C ARG A 58 -1.51 -5.19 11.43
N ASN A 59 -2.77 -4.81 11.55
CA ASN A 59 -3.60 -4.66 10.35
C ASN A 59 -3.27 -3.36 9.62
N GLY A 60 -3.70 -3.29 8.34
CA GLY A 60 -3.37 -2.16 7.48
C GLY A 60 -3.94 -0.83 7.94
N PHE A 61 -5.11 -0.81 8.56
CA PHE A 61 -5.68 0.44 9.08
C PHE A 61 -4.82 0.99 10.21
N GLN A 62 -4.39 0.12 11.12
CA GLN A 62 -3.49 0.50 12.21
C GLN A 62 -2.16 1.01 11.67
N ALA A 63 -1.56 0.26 10.73
CA ALA A 63 -0.30 0.67 10.10
C ALA A 63 -0.43 2.02 9.42
N CYS A 64 -1.51 2.23 8.67
CA CYS A 64 -1.76 3.51 7.99
C CYS A 64 -1.84 4.66 8.98
N ARG A 65 -2.61 4.50 10.05
CA ARG A 65 -2.74 5.53 11.09
C ARG A 65 -1.39 5.87 11.70
N GLU A 66 -0.59 4.85 12.02
CA GLU A 66 0.73 5.05 12.64
C GLU A 66 1.69 5.75 11.69
N LEU A 67 1.71 5.36 10.41
CA LEU A 67 2.57 6.00 9.42
C LEU A 67 2.15 7.46 9.18
N LYS A 68 0.86 7.71 9.03
CA LYS A 68 0.37 9.06 8.80
C LYS A 68 0.49 9.97 10.03
N GLY A 69 0.57 9.40 11.20
CA GLY A 69 0.81 10.12 12.44
C GLY A 69 2.29 10.38 12.73
N SER A 70 3.19 9.84 11.93
CA SER A 70 4.64 9.97 12.14
C SER A 70 5.21 11.11 11.30
N THR A 71 6.01 11.98 11.90
CA THR A 71 6.69 13.05 11.18
C THR A 71 7.68 12.51 10.14
N ASP A 72 8.21 11.30 10.36
CA ASP A 72 9.18 10.69 9.46
C ASP A 72 8.54 10.08 8.21
N TYR A 73 7.28 9.62 8.30
CA TYR A 73 6.65 8.81 7.25
C TYR A 73 5.38 9.43 6.66
N CYS A 74 4.83 10.46 7.28
CA CYS A 74 3.49 10.97 6.92
C CYS A 74 3.38 11.51 5.50
N ARG A 75 4.48 11.82 4.85
CA ARG A 75 4.47 12.37 3.49
C ARG A 75 4.38 11.30 2.40
N ILE A 76 4.64 10.04 2.74
CA ILE A 76 4.58 8.95 1.75
C ILE A 76 3.11 8.61 1.51
N PRO A 77 2.64 8.66 0.26
CA PRO A 77 1.25 8.28 -0.03
C PRO A 77 1.00 6.83 0.30
N VAL A 78 -0.14 6.54 0.90
CA VAL A 78 -0.56 5.18 1.25
C VAL A 78 -1.85 4.87 0.53
N VAL A 79 -1.84 3.79 -0.25
CA VAL A 79 -3.03 3.27 -0.93
C VAL A 79 -3.37 1.94 -0.28
N ILE A 80 -4.57 1.83 0.27
CA ILE A 80 -5.09 0.58 0.81
C ILE A 80 -5.52 -0.30 -0.37
N VAL A 81 -5.08 -1.56 -0.37
CA VAL A 81 -5.46 -2.56 -1.40
C VAL A 81 -6.07 -3.73 -0.65
N SER A 82 -7.39 -3.91 -0.70
CA SER A 82 -8.07 -4.84 0.18
C SER A 82 -9.32 -5.46 -0.47
N SER A 83 -9.64 -6.69 -0.05
CA SER A 83 -10.90 -7.34 -0.40
C SER A 83 -12.09 -6.78 0.38
N LYS A 84 -11.85 -6.00 1.42
CA LYS A 84 -12.90 -5.25 2.12
C LYS A 84 -13.28 -4.07 1.24
N ASN A 85 -14.50 -4.08 0.70
CA ASN A 85 -14.90 -3.07 -0.29
C ASN A 85 -16.23 -2.38 0.01
N MET A 86 -16.70 -2.44 1.24
CA MET A 86 -17.89 -1.71 1.66
C MET A 86 -17.58 -0.22 1.82
N ASP A 87 -18.59 0.61 1.72
CA ASP A 87 -18.44 2.06 1.91
C ASP A 87 -17.85 2.37 3.29
N SER A 88 -18.23 1.61 4.30
CA SER A 88 -17.69 1.77 5.66
C SER A 88 -16.18 1.49 5.72
N ASP A 89 -15.69 0.52 4.94
CA ASP A 89 -14.26 0.21 4.89
C ASP A 89 -13.48 1.36 4.26
N ARG A 90 -14.01 1.90 3.17
CA ARG A 90 -13.38 3.05 2.48
C ARG A 90 -13.38 4.30 3.35
N PHE A 91 -14.49 4.54 4.03
CA PHE A 91 -14.60 5.66 4.97
C PHE A 91 -13.58 5.51 6.11
N TRP A 92 -13.49 4.31 6.68
CA TRP A 92 -12.56 4.04 7.78
C TRP A 92 -11.11 4.22 7.34
N ALA A 93 -10.76 3.75 6.12
CA ALA A 93 -9.42 3.93 5.57
C ALA A 93 -9.07 5.42 5.48
N LYS A 94 -9.99 6.22 4.98
CA LYS A 94 -9.81 7.66 4.85
C LYS A 94 -9.59 8.31 6.22
N GLN A 95 -10.33 7.86 7.25
CA GLN A 95 -10.16 8.36 8.61
C GLN A 95 -8.78 8.03 9.18
N GLN A 96 -8.17 6.94 8.73
CA GLN A 96 -6.80 6.59 9.14
C GLN A 96 -5.74 7.35 8.32
N GLY A 97 -6.14 8.15 7.37
CA GLY A 97 -5.23 8.97 6.58
C GLY A 97 -4.81 8.36 5.25
N ALA A 98 -5.46 7.27 4.81
CA ALA A 98 -5.15 6.69 3.51
C ALA A 98 -5.42 7.69 2.39
N ASP A 99 -4.51 7.72 1.40
CA ASP A 99 -4.60 8.64 0.26
C ASP A 99 -5.40 8.03 -0.89
N GLY A 100 -5.51 6.71 -0.94
CA GLY A 100 -6.28 6.01 -1.96
C GLY A 100 -6.73 4.64 -1.50
N TYR A 101 -7.59 4.03 -2.31
CA TYR A 101 -8.16 2.71 -2.01
C TYR A 101 -8.37 1.94 -3.30
N VAL A 102 -7.95 0.68 -3.31
CA VAL A 102 -8.16 -0.24 -4.44
C VAL A 102 -8.79 -1.51 -3.90
N SER A 103 -9.92 -1.91 -4.46
CA SER A 103 -10.61 -3.14 -4.04
C SER A 103 -10.04 -4.35 -4.77
N LYS A 104 -9.87 -5.46 -4.05
CA LYS A 104 -9.52 -6.75 -4.65
C LYS A 104 -10.78 -7.54 -4.99
N PRO A 105 -10.85 -8.22 -6.12
CA PRO A 105 -9.86 -8.24 -7.19
C PRO A 105 -9.87 -6.91 -7.97
N PHE A 106 -8.71 -6.51 -8.45
CA PHE A 106 -8.55 -5.27 -9.20
C PHE A 106 -8.12 -5.56 -10.64
N THR A 107 -8.41 -4.61 -11.53
CA THR A 107 -7.80 -4.60 -12.87
C THR A 107 -6.47 -3.85 -12.79
N SER A 108 -5.61 -4.07 -13.78
CA SER A 108 -4.36 -3.30 -13.90
C SER A 108 -4.64 -1.81 -13.93
N GLN A 109 -5.68 -1.40 -14.63
CA GLN A 109 -6.06 0.01 -14.75
C GLN A 109 -6.47 0.62 -13.41
N GLU A 110 -7.21 -0.14 -12.60
CA GLU A 110 -7.62 0.34 -11.29
C GLU A 110 -6.43 0.55 -10.36
N LEU A 111 -5.51 -0.42 -10.31
CA LEU A 111 -4.31 -0.30 -9.48
C LEU A 111 -3.42 0.83 -9.98
N LEU A 112 -3.11 0.85 -11.27
CA LEU A 112 -2.22 1.87 -11.85
C LEU A 112 -2.83 3.26 -11.79
N GLY A 113 -4.15 3.38 -11.89
CA GLY A 113 -4.84 4.67 -11.79
C GLY A 113 -4.57 5.35 -10.45
N GLU A 114 -4.62 4.58 -9.35
CA GLU A 114 -4.31 5.13 -8.02
C GLU A 114 -2.82 5.40 -7.86
N VAL A 115 -1.98 4.50 -8.34
CA VAL A 115 -0.53 4.68 -8.24
C VAL A 115 -0.09 5.94 -9.00
N GLU A 116 -0.51 6.09 -10.26
CA GLU A 116 -0.09 7.23 -11.09
C GLU A 116 -0.58 8.56 -10.56
N LYS A 117 -1.77 8.57 -9.94
CA LYS A 117 -2.34 9.78 -9.36
C LYS A 117 -1.57 10.26 -8.13
N LEU A 118 -1.01 9.34 -7.35
CA LEU A 118 -0.48 9.63 -6.02
C LEU A 118 1.04 9.51 -5.89
N VAL A 119 1.72 8.80 -6.78
CA VAL A 119 3.16 8.55 -6.65
C VAL A 119 3.95 9.87 -6.67
N ARG A 120 4.90 9.99 -5.73
CA ARG A 120 5.71 11.21 -5.55
C ARG A 120 7.03 11.18 -6.30
#